data_f136123cde8822b3652b2ec511aff5ac
#
_entry.id   f136123cde8822b3652b2ec511aff5ac
#
_cell.length_a   1.000
_cell.length_b   1.000
_cell.length_c   1.000
_cell.angle_alpha   90.00
_cell.angle_beta   90.00
_cell.angle_gamma   90.00
#
_symmetry.space_group_name_H-M   'P 1'
#
loop_
_entity.id
_entity.type
_entity.pdbx_description
1 polymer ?
#
loop_
_entity_poly.entity_id
_entity_poly.type
_entity_poly.pdbx_seq_one_letter_code
_entity_poly.pdbx_strand_id
1 'polypeptide(L)'
;VRDLLISNNLDSRAERTPGSGNGNRKKGDIDNNLGICFECKNTKNFNWKEAATQVRREAMGHQDEIIIWHPPQKPMNDSIVIINILDYIKLLKVKKNYTPKEDILDRWSVKHNLEVAVNALRKVIKDV
;
A
#
# COMPACT_ATOMS: atom_id res chain seq x y z
N VAL A 1 3.13 7.02 5.94
CA VAL A 1 1.96 6.44 5.23
C VAL A 1 1.48 7.38 4.14
N ARG A 2 1.15 8.62 4.45
CA ARG A 2 0.71 9.63 3.46
C ARG A 2 1.57 9.64 2.20
N ASP A 3 2.87 9.78 2.36
CA ASP A 3 3.82 9.88 1.23
C ASP A 3 3.87 8.58 0.42
N LEU A 4 3.67 7.42 1.04
CA LEU A 4 3.54 6.15 0.34
C LEU A 4 2.25 6.06 -0.48
N LEU A 5 1.14 6.59 0.01
CA LEU A 5 -0.12 6.65 -0.76
C LEU A 5 0.03 7.53 -2.00
N ILE A 6 0.69 8.68 -1.85
CA ILE A 6 0.92 9.62 -2.96
C ILE A 6 1.90 9.04 -3.98
N SER A 7 3.06 8.53 -3.54
CA SER A 7 4.12 8.04 -4.42
C SER A 7 3.74 6.78 -5.20
N ASN A 8 2.79 6.00 -4.67
CA ASN A 8 2.26 4.80 -5.35
C ASN A 8 0.97 5.08 -6.14
N ASN A 9 0.61 6.34 -6.35
CA ASN A 9 -0.59 6.77 -7.08
C ASN A 9 -1.91 6.18 -6.53
N LEU A 10 -1.95 5.89 -5.23
CA LEU A 10 -3.14 5.36 -4.56
C LEU A 10 -4.10 6.48 -4.18
N ASP A 11 -3.59 7.58 -3.65
CA ASP A 11 -4.36 8.78 -3.36
C ASP A 11 -3.45 10.02 -3.39
N SER A 12 -3.56 10.81 -4.44
CA SER A 12 -2.79 12.05 -4.61
C SER A 12 -3.19 13.17 -3.65
N ARG A 13 -4.34 13.05 -2.97
CA ARG A 13 -4.89 14.02 -2.03
C ARG A 13 -4.75 13.59 -0.58
N ALA A 14 -4.08 12.47 -0.31
CA ALA A 14 -3.88 12.01 1.06
C ALA A 14 -3.18 13.07 1.91
N GLU A 15 -3.75 13.40 3.07
CA GLU A 15 -3.24 14.40 3.99
C GLU A 15 -3.23 13.88 5.43
N ARG A 16 -2.30 14.38 6.24
CA ARG A 16 -2.35 14.13 7.68
C ARG A 16 -3.53 14.88 8.27
N THR A 17 -4.33 14.20 9.07
CA THR A 17 -5.45 14.82 9.76
C THR A 17 -4.93 15.84 10.78
N PRO A 18 -5.27 17.14 10.67
CA PRO A 18 -4.87 18.13 11.64
C PRO A 18 -5.44 17.80 13.01
N GLY A 19 -4.61 17.86 14.06
CA GLY A 19 -5.05 17.64 15.43
C GLY A 19 -5.55 16.21 15.71
N SER A 20 -4.96 15.21 15.07
CA SER A 20 -5.25 13.81 15.38
C SER A 20 -5.10 13.58 16.89
N GLY A 21 -6.21 13.38 17.59
CA GLY A 21 -6.29 13.26 19.04
C GLY A 21 -7.14 14.31 19.78
N ASN A 22 -7.45 15.47 19.18
CA ASN A 22 -8.13 16.58 19.86
C ASN A 22 -9.42 17.09 19.21
N GLY A 23 -10.02 16.38 18.26
CA GLY A 23 -11.17 16.89 17.53
C GLY A 23 -12.36 15.94 17.49
N ASN A 24 -13.56 16.53 17.46
CA ASN A 24 -14.85 15.84 17.27
C ASN A 24 -15.02 15.19 15.88
N ARG A 25 -13.98 15.15 15.06
CA ARG A 25 -14.00 14.53 13.73
C ARG A 25 -13.25 13.20 13.74
N LYS A 26 -14.00 12.12 13.64
CA LYS A 26 -13.52 10.74 13.55
C LYS A 26 -12.99 10.48 12.15
N LYS A 27 -11.70 10.70 11.91
CA LYS A 27 -11.10 10.51 10.56
C LYS A 27 -9.83 9.66 10.54
N GLY A 28 -9.39 9.17 11.70
CA GLY A 28 -8.06 8.54 11.78
C GLY A 28 -6.91 9.54 11.53
N ASP A 29 -5.70 9.04 11.37
CA ASP A 29 -4.48 9.86 11.25
C ASP A 29 -4.25 10.40 9.83
N ILE A 30 -4.84 9.79 8.83
CA ILE A 30 -4.70 10.15 7.41
C ILE A 30 -6.08 10.35 6.79
N ASP A 31 -6.34 11.57 6.33
CA ASP A 31 -7.50 11.85 5.49
C ASP A 31 -7.22 11.34 4.07
N ASN A 32 -8.10 10.49 3.56
CA ASN A 32 -7.91 9.83 2.27
C ASN A 32 -9.23 9.48 1.60
N ASN A 33 -9.17 9.22 0.30
CA ASN A 33 -10.32 8.84 -0.52
C ASN A 33 -10.46 7.32 -0.74
N LEU A 34 -9.66 6.51 -0.01
CA LEU A 34 -9.66 5.05 -0.16
C LEU A 34 -10.73 4.35 0.68
N GLY A 35 -11.45 5.09 1.52
CA GLY A 35 -12.40 4.50 2.47
C GLY A 35 -11.73 3.76 3.62
N ILE A 36 -10.54 4.19 4.04
CA ILE A 36 -9.72 3.57 5.08
C ILE A 36 -9.55 4.54 6.25
N CYS A 37 -9.76 4.04 7.47
CA CYS A 37 -9.36 4.71 8.69
C CYS A 37 -7.98 4.19 9.11
N PHE A 38 -6.96 5.03 9.00
CA PHE A 38 -5.60 4.71 9.40
C PHE A 38 -5.32 5.16 10.83
N GLU A 39 -4.79 4.27 11.64
CA GLU A 39 -4.15 4.58 12.92
C GLU A 39 -2.65 4.32 12.81
N CYS A 40 -1.86 5.36 12.94
CA CYS A 40 -0.41 5.31 12.76
C CYS A 40 0.31 5.43 14.10
N LYS A 41 1.12 4.45 14.44
CA LYS A 41 1.90 4.41 15.68
C LYS A 41 3.40 4.37 15.40
N ASN A 42 4.14 5.24 16.08
CA ASN A 42 5.60 5.26 16.08
C ASN A 42 6.09 5.19 17.52
N THR A 43 5.91 4.08 18.17
CA THR A 43 6.26 3.87 19.58
C THR A 43 7.11 2.61 19.75
N LYS A 44 8.06 2.65 20.68
CA LYS A 44 8.92 1.51 21.00
C LYS A 44 8.09 0.35 21.58
N ASN A 45 7.16 0.68 22.46
CA ASN A 45 6.25 -0.29 23.07
C ASN A 45 4.88 -0.17 22.41
N PHE A 46 4.64 -1.01 21.43
CA PHE A 46 3.41 -1.00 20.67
C PHE A 46 2.33 -1.88 21.32
N ASN A 47 1.22 -1.27 21.69
CA ASN A 47 0.04 -1.97 22.17
C ASN A 47 -1.02 -2.06 21.07
N TRP A 48 -1.06 -3.18 20.38
CA TRP A 48 -1.98 -3.40 19.26
C TRP A 48 -3.46 -3.41 19.69
N LYS A 49 -3.77 -3.84 20.93
CA LYS A 49 -5.15 -3.88 21.43
C LYS A 49 -5.70 -2.47 21.63
N GLU A 50 -4.89 -1.59 22.18
CA GLU A 50 -5.24 -0.18 22.36
C GLU A 50 -5.42 0.51 21.00
N ALA A 51 -4.51 0.29 20.07
CA ALA A 51 -4.59 0.83 18.71
C ALA A 51 -5.83 0.29 17.97
N ALA A 52 -6.18 -0.98 18.12
CA ALA A 52 -7.38 -1.56 17.53
C ALA A 52 -8.66 -0.95 18.12
N THR A 53 -8.69 -0.68 19.42
CA THR A 53 -9.80 0.02 20.05
C THR A 53 -9.92 1.45 19.55
N GLN A 54 -8.81 2.15 19.38
CA GLN A 54 -8.78 3.51 18.90
C GLN A 54 -9.27 3.60 17.44
N VAL A 55 -8.72 2.83 16.52
CA VAL A 55 -9.11 2.87 15.11
C VAL A 55 -10.58 2.52 14.92
N ARG A 56 -11.08 1.55 15.70
CA ARG A 56 -12.48 1.14 15.67
C ARG A 56 -13.43 2.24 16.14
N ARG A 57 -13.01 3.02 17.13
CA ARG A 57 -13.75 4.19 17.61
C ARG A 57 -13.76 5.34 16.61
N GLU A 58 -12.67 5.52 15.87
CA GLU A 58 -12.47 6.63 14.91
C GLU A 58 -13.02 6.32 13.53
N ALA A 59 -13.07 5.06 13.14
CA ALA A 59 -13.61 4.64 11.86
C ALA A 59 -15.10 4.98 11.73
N MET A 60 -15.47 5.52 10.58
CA MET A 60 -16.87 5.59 10.17
C MET A 60 -17.32 4.22 9.69
N GLY A 61 -18.63 3.89 9.81
CA GLY A 61 -19.16 2.55 9.58
C GLY A 61 -18.93 1.93 8.19
N HIS A 62 -18.42 2.71 7.23
CA HIS A 62 -18.08 2.26 5.87
C HIS A 62 -16.57 2.18 5.62
N GLN A 63 -15.73 2.54 6.59
CA GLN A 63 -14.28 2.54 6.46
C GLN A 63 -13.67 1.23 6.94
N ASP A 64 -12.70 0.73 6.19
CA ASP A 64 -11.83 -0.35 6.64
C ASP A 64 -10.86 0.19 7.69
N GLU A 65 -10.59 -0.60 8.73
CA GLU A 65 -9.74 -0.24 9.86
C GLU A 65 -8.33 -0.79 9.64
N ILE A 66 -7.34 0.08 9.54
CA ILE A 66 -5.93 -0.32 9.34
C ILE A 66 -5.04 0.36 10.35
N ILE A 67 -4.23 -0.43 11.05
CA ILE A 67 -3.21 0.06 11.96
C ILE A 67 -1.86 -0.08 11.28
N ILE A 68 -1.07 0.97 11.28
CA ILE A 68 0.32 0.98 10.82
C ILE A 68 1.23 1.23 12.00
N TRP A 69 2.06 0.25 12.33
CA TRP A 69 3.12 0.43 13.29
C TRP A 69 4.46 0.61 12.58
N HIS A 70 5.03 1.79 12.75
CA HIS A 70 6.36 2.11 12.27
C HIS A 70 7.33 2.06 13.45
N PRO A 71 8.22 1.06 13.54
CA PRO A 71 9.20 0.99 14.61
C PRO A 71 10.09 2.24 14.63
N PRO A 72 10.38 2.83 15.82
CA PRO A 72 11.28 3.98 15.91
C PRO A 72 12.64 3.69 15.30
N GLN A 73 13.23 4.67 14.63
CA GLN A 73 14.57 4.60 14.02
C GLN A 73 14.72 3.54 12.92
N LYS A 74 13.63 3.03 12.39
CA LYS A 74 13.61 2.11 11.25
C LYS A 74 13.12 2.82 9.98
N PRO A 75 13.53 2.35 8.79
CA PRO A 75 12.97 2.83 7.53
C PRO A 75 11.45 2.61 7.49
N MET A 76 10.73 3.46 6.75
CA MET A 76 9.27 3.33 6.58
C MET A 76 8.87 1.97 6.00
N ASN A 77 9.73 1.38 5.17
CA ASN A 77 9.50 0.06 4.58
C ASN A 77 9.49 -1.09 5.60
N ASP A 78 10.00 -0.87 6.81
CA ASP A 78 9.95 -1.83 7.91
C ASP A 78 8.66 -1.72 8.74
N SER A 79 7.73 -0.87 8.34
CA SER A 79 6.44 -0.74 8.99
C SER A 79 5.60 -2.02 8.87
N ILE A 80 4.84 -2.31 9.92
CA ILE A 80 3.95 -3.46 10.00
C ILE A 80 2.52 -2.96 9.87
N VAL A 81 1.73 -3.66 9.05
CA VAL A 81 0.31 -3.40 8.87
C VAL A 81 -0.51 -4.43 9.63
N ILE A 82 -1.42 -3.97 10.47
CA ILE A 82 -2.38 -4.82 11.19
C ILE A 82 -3.76 -4.52 10.63
N ILE A 83 -4.41 -5.55 10.12
CA ILE A 83 -5.70 -5.46 9.45
C ILE A 83 -6.65 -6.55 9.99
N ASN A 84 -7.94 -6.26 10.01
CA ASN A 84 -8.95 -7.26 10.31
C ASN A 84 -8.92 -8.40 9.27
N ILE A 85 -9.10 -9.64 9.73
CA ILE A 85 -9.03 -10.82 8.85
C ILE A 85 -10.05 -10.77 7.70
N LEU A 86 -11.24 -10.24 7.94
CA LEU A 86 -12.26 -10.13 6.90
C LEU A 86 -11.87 -9.09 5.83
N ASP A 87 -11.26 -7.99 6.23
CA ASP A 87 -10.76 -6.98 5.29
C ASP A 87 -9.55 -7.49 4.53
N TYR A 88 -8.67 -8.24 5.17
CA TYR A 88 -7.58 -8.93 4.50
C TYR A 88 -8.08 -9.93 3.44
N ILE A 89 -9.14 -10.69 3.74
CA ILE A 89 -9.77 -11.60 2.77
C ILE A 89 -10.33 -10.83 1.56
N LYS A 90 -10.91 -9.64 1.77
CA LYS A 90 -11.35 -8.77 0.66
C LYS A 90 -10.18 -8.40 -0.24
N LEU A 91 -9.04 -7.99 0.34
CA LEU A 91 -7.83 -7.69 -0.41
C LEU A 91 -7.30 -8.90 -1.20
N LEU A 92 -7.32 -10.09 -0.60
CA LEU A 92 -6.93 -11.32 -1.29
C LEU A 92 -7.84 -11.65 -2.47
N LYS A 93 -9.16 -11.40 -2.36
CA LYS A 93 -10.09 -11.58 -3.47
C LYS A 93 -9.78 -10.62 -4.62
N VAL A 94 -9.49 -9.36 -4.33
CA VAL A 94 -9.06 -8.38 -5.34
C VAL A 94 -7.77 -8.84 -6.01
N LYS A 95 -6.78 -9.26 -5.24
CA LYS A 95 -5.49 -9.78 -5.76
C LYS A 95 -5.69 -10.99 -6.68
N LYS A 96 -6.56 -11.93 -6.30
CA LYS A 96 -6.88 -13.11 -7.12
C LYS A 96 -7.48 -12.74 -8.46
N ASN A 97 -8.33 -11.72 -8.51
CA ASN A 97 -9.01 -11.25 -9.71
C ASN A 97 -8.21 -10.22 -10.49
N TYR A 98 -7.13 -9.69 -9.88
CA TYR A 98 -6.23 -8.76 -10.52
C TYR A 98 -5.28 -9.53 -11.44
N THR A 99 -5.54 -9.41 -12.73
CA THR A 99 -4.57 -9.79 -13.77
C THR A 99 -3.84 -8.51 -14.18
N PRO A 100 -2.55 -8.34 -13.85
CA PRO A 100 -1.78 -7.18 -14.28
C PRO A 100 -1.53 -7.27 -15.79
N LYS A 101 -2.53 -6.90 -16.58
CA LYS A 101 -2.44 -6.96 -18.06
C LYS A 101 -1.27 -6.12 -18.58
N GLU A 102 -1.02 -4.98 -17.96
CA GLU A 102 0.07 -4.08 -18.36
C GLU A 102 1.44 -4.64 -17.97
N ASP A 103 1.62 -5.12 -16.74
CA ASP A 103 2.90 -5.72 -16.29
C ASP A 103 3.24 -7.02 -17.04
N ILE A 104 2.26 -7.83 -17.41
CA ILE A 104 2.47 -9.03 -18.21
C ILE A 104 2.83 -8.66 -19.66
N LEU A 105 2.16 -7.67 -20.23
CA LEU A 105 2.46 -7.19 -21.57
C LEU A 105 3.85 -6.54 -21.64
N ASP A 106 4.24 -5.75 -20.66
CA ASP A 106 5.56 -5.14 -20.60
C ASP A 106 6.68 -6.17 -20.44
N ARG A 107 6.52 -7.14 -19.57
CA ARG A 107 7.47 -8.25 -19.41
C ARG A 107 7.58 -9.11 -20.67
N TRP A 108 6.45 -9.41 -21.29
CA TRP A 108 6.42 -10.17 -22.53
C TRP A 108 7.03 -9.37 -23.69
N SER A 109 6.72 -8.09 -23.78
CA SER A 109 7.30 -7.17 -24.78
C SER A 109 8.81 -7.04 -24.62
N VAL A 110 9.33 -6.85 -23.40
CA VAL A 110 10.77 -6.79 -23.13
C VAL A 110 11.45 -8.11 -23.49
N LYS A 111 10.89 -9.24 -23.09
CA LYS A 111 11.42 -10.57 -23.43
C LYS A 111 11.46 -10.79 -24.94
N HIS A 112 10.37 -10.47 -25.64
CA HIS A 112 10.28 -10.61 -27.09
C HIS A 112 11.29 -9.71 -27.81
N ASN A 113 11.43 -8.47 -27.40
CA ASN A 113 12.40 -7.54 -27.95
C ASN A 113 13.84 -8.00 -27.73
N LEU A 114 14.16 -8.57 -26.57
CA LEU A 114 15.46 -9.18 -26.30
C LEU A 114 15.73 -10.39 -27.19
N GLU A 115 14.76 -11.26 -27.40
CA GLU A 115 14.90 -12.42 -28.31
C GLU A 115 15.14 -12.00 -29.76
N VAL A 116 14.42 -10.99 -30.24
CA VAL A 116 14.62 -10.42 -31.57
C VAL A 116 16.03 -9.83 -31.71
N ALA A 117 16.49 -9.06 -30.73
CA ALA A 117 17.83 -8.48 -30.73
C ALA A 117 18.94 -9.54 -30.69
N VAL A 118 18.80 -10.57 -29.88
CA VAL A 118 19.76 -11.70 -29.81
C VAL A 118 19.82 -12.45 -31.13
N ASN A 119 18.69 -12.72 -31.77
CA ASN A 119 18.64 -13.40 -33.06
C ASN A 119 19.26 -12.58 -34.18
N ALA A 120 19.05 -11.26 -34.18
CA ALA A 120 19.71 -10.34 -35.14
C ALA A 120 21.23 -10.37 -34.96
N LEU A 121 21.75 -10.30 -33.73
CA LEU A 121 23.18 -10.40 -33.44
C LEU A 121 23.79 -11.76 -33.86
N ARG A 122 23.08 -12.85 -33.64
CA ARG A 122 23.52 -14.19 -34.08
C ARG A 122 23.66 -14.30 -35.59
N LYS A 123 22.77 -13.67 -36.36
CA LYS A 123 22.89 -13.61 -37.82
C LYS A 123 24.14 -12.86 -38.26
N VAL A 124 24.38 -11.67 -37.69
CA VAL A 124 25.58 -10.87 -37.99
C VAL A 124 26.86 -11.65 -37.69
N ILE A 125 26.92 -12.38 -36.57
CA ILE A 125 28.10 -13.20 -36.24
C ILE A 125 28.30 -14.37 -37.19
N LYS A 126 27.25 -14.97 -37.75
CA LYS A 126 27.35 -16.06 -38.73
C LYS A 126 27.81 -15.59 -40.11
N ASP A 127 27.52 -14.34 -40.45
CA ASP A 127 27.85 -13.75 -41.75
C ASP A 127 29.26 -13.14 -41.77
N VAL A 128 29.96 -13.18 -40.64
CA VAL A 128 31.38 -12.79 -40.52
C VAL A 128 32.24 -14.04 -40.56
#